data_828e52c3e7655e4743165a1b296c27c6
#
_entry.id   828e52c3e7655e4743165a1b296c27c6
#
_cell.length_a   1.000
_cell.length_b   1.000
_cell.length_c   1.000
_cell.angle_alpha   90.00
_cell.angle_beta   90.00
_cell.angle_gamma   90.00
#
_symmetry.space_group_name_H-M   'P 1'
#
loop_
_entity.id
_entity.type
_entity.pdbx_description
1 polymer ?
#
loop_
_entity_poly.entity_id
_entity_poly.type
_entity_poly.pdbx_seq_one_letter_code
_entity_poly.pdbx_strand_id
1 'polypeptide(L)'
;MICEKILGKLENIDLQGKKLEFVSVEWHEAFKKIHRKVTDAGREVGIRLDDSVLKTGLLEGDVLYVDPELVIAVHTPPCEVVKAKVSSHHPEMIPKVCYEIGNRHAPLFFGEDSSTFVTPYNEPMLRLLSSFHGVEAWKTVEPLNFKGQISSQIGHSHHHDPGSQEGATP
;
A
#
# COMPACT_ATOMS: atom_id res chain seq x y z
N MET A 1 17.50 0.41 17.48
CA MET A 1 16.29 1.09 18.01
C MET A 1 15.09 0.28 17.61
N ILE A 2 14.05 0.18 18.48
CA ILE A 2 12.78 -0.54 18.17
C ILE A 2 11.64 0.47 18.32
N CYS A 3 10.78 0.55 17.29
CA CYS A 3 9.58 1.39 17.25
C CYS A 3 8.36 0.46 17.33
N GLU A 4 7.50 0.67 18.33
CA GLU A 4 6.37 -0.23 18.61
C GLU A 4 5.00 0.43 18.39
N LYS A 5 4.99 1.71 18.02
CA LYS A 5 3.76 2.50 17.82
C LYS A 5 3.96 3.55 16.73
N ILE A 6 2.87 3.88 16.06
CA ILE A 6 2.76 5.11 15.26
C ILE A 6 2.37 6.23 16.23
N LEU A 7 3.24 7.25 16.34
CA LEU A 7 3.10 8.35 17.31
C LEU A 7 2.25 9.52 16.80
N GLY A 8 1.91 9.50 15.51
CA GLY A 8 1.13 10.54 14.85
C GLY A 8 1.61 10.79 13.42
N LYS A 9 1.26 11.92 12.87
CA LYS A 9 1.67 12.37 11.55
C LYS A 9 2.74 13.45 11.63
N LEU A 10 3.68 13.42 10.69
CA LEU A 10 4.81 14.36 10.63
C LEU A 10 4.36 15.82 10.60
N GLU A 11 3.24 16.10 9.92
CA GLU A 11 2.63 17.44 9.86
C GLU A 11 2.21 18.03 11.21
N ASN A 12 2.03 17.14 12.23
CA ASN A 12 1.62 17.50 13.58
C ASN A 12 2.79 17.50 14.60
N ILE A 13 4.02 17.28 14.13
CA ILE A 13 5.21 17.22 14.99
C ILE A 13 6.01 18.52 14.87
N ASP A 14 6.36 19.11 16.01
CA ASP A 14 7.33 20.22 16.04
C ASP A 14 8.73 19.68 15.75
N LEU A 15 9.28 20.15 14.63
CA LEU A 15 10.63 19.76 14.14
C LEU A 15 11.72 20.75 14.57
N GLN A 16 11.39 21.82 15.31
CA GLN A 16 12.36 22.84 15.68
C GLN A 16 13.52 22.23 16.47
N GLY A 17 14.74 22.35 15.93
CA GLY A 17 15.96 21.83 16.53
C GLY A 17 16.14 20.32 16.45
N LYS A 18 15.27 19.59 15.77
CA LYS A 18 15.33 18.13 15.63
C LYS A 18 15.83 17.72 14.25
N LYS A 19 16.64 16.66 14.21
CA LYS A 19 16.99 15.97 12.98
C LYS A 19 15.82 15.10 12.52
N LEU A 20 15.45 15.18 11.26
CA LEU A 20 14.45 14.32 10.64
C LEU A 20 15.16 13.25 9.83
N GLU A 21 14.80 11.99 10.07
CA GLU A 21 15.25 10.83 9.31
C GLU A 21 14.04 10.05 8.78
N PHE A 22 14.18 9.42 7.61
CA PHE A 22 13.12 8.64 6.99
C PHE A 22 13.48 7.16 6.88
N VAL A 23 12.49 6.30 7.13
CA VAL A 23 12.52 4.89 6.75
C VAL A 23 11.65 4.67 5.53
N SER A 24 12.21 4.10 4.47
CA SER A 24 11.46 3.78 3.26
C SER A 24 10.67 2.49 3.43
N VAL A 25 9.36 2.55 3.19
CA VAL A 25 8.44 1.41 3.25
C VAL A 25 7.71 1.31 1.92
N GLU A 26 8.03 0.28 1.15
CA GLU A 26 7.38 -0.01 -0.12
C GLU A 26 5.90 -0.36 0.08
N TRP A 27 5.05 -0.06 -0.91
CA TRP A 27 3.60 -0.27 -0.83
C TRP A 27 3.21 -1.71 -0.41
N HIS A 28 3.92 -2.73 -0.89
CA HIS A 28 3.64 -4.14 -0.58
C HIS A 28 4.13 -4.58 0.81
N GLU A 29 4.88 -3.73 1.48
CA GLU A 29 5.33 -3.93 2.86
C GLU A 29 4.47 -3.16 3.87
N ALA A 30 3.74 -2.14 3.43
CA ALA A 30 3.03 -1.20 4.29
C ALA A 30 2.09 -1.88 5.31
N PHE A 31 1.53 -3.03 4.96
CA PHE A 31 0.59 -3.80 5.80
C PHE A 31 1.25 -4.91 6.61
N LYS A 32 2.56 -4.86 6.82
CA LYS A 32 3.29 -5.80 7.70
C LYS A 32 3.48 -5.20 9.09
N LYS A 33 3.45 -6.05 10.12
CA LYS A 33 3.67 -5.66 11.51
C LYS A 33 5.13 -5.48 11.88
N ILE A 34 6.00 -6.21 11.20
CA ILE A 34 7.42 -6.30 11.55
C ILE A 34 8.27 -5.90 10.36
N HIS A 35 9.18 -4.93 10.61
CA HIS A 35 10.18 -4.52 9.63
C HIS A 35 11.54 -4.38 10.28
N ARG A 36 12.59 -4.62 9.51
CA ARG A 36 13.96 -4.20 9.79
C ARG A 36 14.37 -3.25 8.66
N LYS A 37 14.60 -2.01 9.00
CA LYS A 37 14.90 -0.94 8.05
C LYS A 37 16.14 -0.17 8.46
N VAL A 38 16.65 0.60 7.53
CA VAL A 38 17.72 1.56 7.76
C VAL A 38 17.18 2.92 7.31
N THR A 39 17.38 3.96 8.14
CA THR A 39 17.01 5.32 7.75
C THR A 39 17.91 5.83 6.64
N ASP A 40 17.49 6.90 5.97
CA ASP A 40 18.30 7.65 4.99
C ASP A 40 19.63 8.17 5.57
N ALA A 41 19.72 8.30 6.90
CA ALA A 41 20.94 8.65 7.62
C ALA A 41 21.77 7.45 8.09
N GLY A 42 21.38 6.20 7.74
CA GLY A 42 22.14 4.99 8.05
C GLY A 42 21.85 4.36 9.42
N ARG A 43 20.78 4.77 10.11
CA ARG A 43 20.38 4.21 11.41
C ARG A 43 19.55 2.95 11.25
N GLU A 44 19.92 1.86 11.92
CA GLU A 44 19.11 0.65 11.98
C GLU A 44 17.89 0.84 12.88
N VAL A 45 16.70 0.51 12.32
CA VAL A 45 15.40 0.61 12.99
C VAL A 45 14.64 -0.71 12.84
N GLY A 46 14.27 -1.31 13.97
CA GLY A 46 13.26 -2.36 14.04
C GLY A 46 11.88 -1.74 14.25
N ILE A 47 10.90 -2.18 13.48
CA ILE A 47 9.52 -1.75 13.63
C ILE A 47 8.70 -2.99 14.01
N ARG A 48 7.92 -2.90 15.11
CA ARG A 48 7.05 -3.97 15.59
C ARG A 48 5.72 -3.36 16.03
N LEU A 49 4.75 -3.34 15.15
CA LEU A 49 3.44 -2.72 15.38
C LEU A 49 2.38 -3.75 15.76
N ASP A 50 1.27 -3.27 16.29
CA ASP A 50 0.09 -4.08 16.59
C ASP A 50 -0.71 -4.44 15.32
N ASP A 51 -1.82 -5.15 15.50
CA ASP A 51 -2.63 -5.66 14.39
C ASP A 51 -3.40 -4.57 13.62
N SER A 52 -3.46 -3.34 14.12
CA SER A 52 -4.13 -2.24 13.41
C SER A 52 -3.46 -1.94 12.07
N VAL A 53 -2.13 -2.06 12.01
CA VAL A 53 -1.36 -1.82 10.77
C VAL A 53 -1.72 -2.78 9.64
N LEU A 54 -2.23 -3.98 9.96
CA LEU A 54 -2.71 -4.94 8.94
C LEU A 54 -3.92 -4.40 8.15
N LYS A 55 -4.62 -3.41 8.70
CA LYS A 55 -5.80 -2.77 8.08
C LYS A 55 -5.47 -1.38 7.55
N THR A 56 -4.73 -0.59 8.32
CA THR A 56 -4.46 0.82 8.00
C THR A 56 -3.25 0.99 7.11
N GLY A 57 -2.29 0.08 7.19
CA GLY A 57 -0.96 0.22 6.60
C GLY A 57 -0.09 1.28 7.31
N LEU A 58 1.19 1.25 7.02
CA LEU A 58 2.12 2.36 7.26
C LEU A 58 2.00 3.36 6.12
N LEU A 59 1.71 4.60 6.44
CA LEU A 59 1.45 5.65 5.47
C LEU A 59 2.58 6.67 5.44
N GLU A 60 2.68 7.40 4.33
CA GLU A 60 3.56 8.57 4.22
C GLU A 60 3.39 9.50 5.41
N GLY A 61 4.53 9.89 6.02
CA GLY A 61 4.58 10.80 7.15
C GLY A 61 4.14 10.21 8.50
N ASP A 62 3.90 8.89 8.59
CA ASP A 62 3.71 8.25 9.90
C ASP A 62 4.99 8.36 10.73
N VAL A 63 4.87 8.88 11.96
CA VAL A 63 6.01 9.08 12.85
C VAL A 63 6.17 7.86 13.75
N LEU A 64 7.37 7.28 13.72
CA LEU A 64 7.72 6.07 14.47
C LEU A 64 8.53 6.36 15.73
N TYR A 65 9.24 7.49 15.75
CA TYR A 65 10.08 7.87 16.88
C TYR A 65 10.18 9.40 16.99
N VAL A 66 10.14 9.89 18.22
CA VAL A 66 10.35 11.30 18.55
C VAL A 66 11.12 11.39 19.87
N ASP A 67 12.19 12.17 19.87
CA ASP A 67 12.86 12.66 21.07
C ASP A 67 13.27 14.15 20.92
N PRO A 68 14.00 14.78 21.87
CA PRO A 68 14.42 16.17 21.73
C PRO A 68 15.32 16.47 20.52
N GLU A 69 16.02 15.48 19.98
CA GLU A 69 17.05 15.68 18.93
C GLU A 69 16.66 14.99 17.60
N LEU A 70 15.75 14.01 17.61
CA LEU A 70 15.49 13.14 16.47
C LEU A 70 14.00 12.87 16.27
N VAL A 71 13.59 12.89 15.01
CA VAL A 71 12.29 12.37 14.56
C VAL A 71 12.56 11.33 13.46
N ILE A 72 11.91 10.17 13.54
CA ILE A 72 11.94 9.17 12.46
C ILE A 72 10.53 9.01 11.91
N ALA A 73 10.38 9.23 10.61
CA ALA A 73 9.11 9.12 9.90
C ALA A 73 9.18 8.10 8.75
N VAL A 74 8.01 7.64 8.34
CA VAL A 74 7.85 6.75 7.19
C VAL A 74 7.85 7.59 5.90
N HIS A 75 8.59 7.13 4.92
CA HIS A 75 8.49 7.54 3.52
C HIS A 75 7.98 6.38 2.69
N THR A 76 6.89 6.59 1.95
CA THR A 76 6.33 5.62 1.00
C THR A 76 6.71 6.05 -0.42
N PRO A 77 7.73 5.42 -1.02
CA PRO A 77 8.21 5.84 -2.33
C PRO A 77 7.15 5.62 -3.42
N PRO A 78 7.14 6.45 -4.47
CA PRO A 78 6.34 6.19 -5.66
C PRO A 78 6.70 4.84 -6.26
N CYS A 79 5.71 4.15 -6.82
CA CYS A 79 5.91 2.88 -7.50
C CYS A 79 5.32 2.91 -8.91
N GLU A 80 5.74 1.94 -9.74
CA GLU A 80 5.13 1.76 -11.04
C GLU A 80 3.69 1.28 -10.89
N VAL A 81 2.77 1.94 -11.60
CA VAL A 81 1.33 1.64 -11.60
C VAL A 81 0.77 1.57 -13.01
N VAL A 82 -0.35 0.89 -13.15
CA VAL A 82 -1.25 1.01 -14.29
C VAL A 82 -2.37 1.95 -13.88
N LYS A 83 -2.56 3.04 -14.63
CA LYS A 83 -3.76 3.87 -14.56
C LYS A 83 -4.70 3.49 -15.68
N ALA A 84 -5.98 3.37 -15.38
CA ALA A 84 -7.04 3.09 -16.33
C ALA A 84 -8.14 4.13 -16.19
N LYS A 85 -8.35 4.91 -17.24
CA LYS A 85 -9.41 5.91 -17.32
C LYS A 85 -10.54 5.42 -18.20
N VAL A 86 -11.73 5.39 -17.65
CA VAL A 86 -12.94 5.03 -18.38
C VAL A 86 -13.56 6.28 -18.98
N SER A 87 -13.86 6.24 -20.28
CA SER A 87 -14.54 7.32 -21.00
C SER A 87 -15.93 7.55 -20.42
N SER A 88 -16.33 8.83 -20.30
CA SER A 88 -17.68 9.22 -19.89
C SER A 88 -18.78 8.71 -20.83
N HIS A 89 -18.44 8.35 -22.07
CA HIS A 89 -19.37 7.77 -23.05
C HIS A 89 -19.56 6.27 -22.87
N HIS A 90 -18.76 5.62 -22.00
CA HIS A 90 -18.77 4.17 -21.75
C HIS A 90 -18.77 3.84 -20.24
N PRO A 91 -19.72 4.42 -19.45
CA PRO A 91 -19.72 4.22 -18.00
C PRO A 91 -19.92 2.75 -17.57
N GLU A 92 -20.51 1.92 -18.45
CA GLU A 92 -20.66 0.49 -18.28
C GLU A 92 -19.32 -0.26 -18.17
N MET A 93 -18.23 0.37 -18.58
CA MET A 93 -16.88 -0.22 -18.47
C MET A 93 -16.28 -0.08 -17.06
N ILE A 94 -16.80 0.82 -16.22
CA ILE A 94 -16.34 0.98 -14.84
C ILE A 94 -16.42 -0.35 -14.06
N PRO A 95 -17.60 -1.01 -13.93
CA PRO A 95 -17.67 -2.29 -13.23
C PRO A 95 -16.81 -3.37 -13.87
N LYS A 96 -16.62 -3.36 -15.19
CA LYS A 96 -15.77 -4.33 -15.88
C LYS A 96 -14.30 -4.14 -15.52
N VAL A 97 -13.79 -2.91 -15.53
CA VAL A 97 -12.41 -2.59 -15.12
C VAL A 97 -12.17 -3.03 -13.68
N CYS A 98 -13.07 -2.66 -12.75
CA CYS A 98 -12.97 -3.05 -11.35
C CYS A 98 -13.01 -4.55 -11.15
N TYR A 99 -13.92 -5.25 -11.85
CA TYR A 99 -14.03 -6.70 -11.79
C TYR A 99 -12.75 -7.39 -12.27
N GLU A 100 -12.20 -6.97 -13.41
CA GLU A 100 -11.02 -7.61 -13.99
C GLU A 100 -9.76 -7.40 -13.13
N ILE A 101 -9.62 -6.23 -12.50
CA ILE A 101 -8.53 -5.98 -11.55
C ILE A 101 -8.72 -6.83 -10.30
N GLY A 102 -9.92 -6.81 -9.70
CA GLY A 102 -10.24 -7.55 -8.48
C GLY A 102 -10.18 -9.08 -8.66
N ASN A 103 -10.62 -9.58 -9.80
CA ASN A 103 -10.57 -11.02 -10.13
C ASN A 103 -9.12 -11.57 -10.23
N ARG A 104 -8.16 -10.69 -10.42
CA ARG A 104 -6.72 -11.02 -10.40
C ARG A 104 -6.07 -10.78 -9.05
N HIS A 105 -6.88 -10.52 -8.00
CA HIS A 105 -6.42 -10.21 -6.66
C HIS A 105 -5.41 -9.03 -6.60
N ALA A 106 -5.48 -8.15 -7.59
CA ALA A 106 -4.63 -6.96 -7.62
C ALA A 106 -5.24 -5.86 -6.73
N PRO A 107 -4.42 -5.12 -5.99
CA PRO A 107 -4.89 -3.95 -5.25
C PRO A 107 -5.50 -2.93 -6.20
N LEU A 108 -6.63 -2.34 -5.81
CA LEU A 108 -7.39 -1.39 -6.60
C LEU A 108 -7.63 -0.10 -5.83
N PHE A 109 -7.30 1.02 -6.44
CA PHE A 109 -7.44 2.35 -5.87
C PHE A 109 -8.19 3.27 -6.82
N PHE A 110 -8.87 4.29 -6.27
CA PHE A 110 -9.33 5.42 -7.07
C PHE A 110 -8.13 6.29 -7.46
N GLY A 111 -8.15 6.78 -8.71
CA GLY A 111 -7.27 7.84 -9.17
C GLY A 111 -7.79 9.23 -8.81
N GLU A 112 -7.68 10.18 -9.75
CA GLU A 112 -8.06 11.58 -9.53
C GLU A 112 -9.58 11.80 -9.49
N ASP A 113 -10.33 10.89 -10.11
CA ASP A 113 -11.78 10.95 -10.21
C ASP A 113 -12.41 9.56 -10.11
N SER A 114 -13.74 9.49 -10.09
CA SER A 114 -14.52 8.24 -9.97
C SER A 114 -14.46 7.34 -11.21
N SER A 115 -13.87 7.79 -12.31
CA SER A 115 -13.71 7.03 -13.55
C SER A 115 -12.26 6.62 -13.82
N THR A 116 -11.33 7.02 -12.95
CA THR A 116 -9.91 6.69 -13.05
C THR A 116 -9.52 5.72 -11.94
N PHE A 117 -8.89 4.62 -12.33
CA PHE A 117 -8.49 3.52 -11.45
C PHE A 117 -7.00 3.31 -11.51
N VAL A 118 -6.41 2.92 -10.36
CA VAL A 118 -4.98 2.70 -10.21
C VAL A 118 -4.74 1.32 -9.62
N THR A 119 -3.78 0.59 -10.16
CA THR A 119 -3.32 -0.70 -9.62
C THR A 119 -1.80 -0.79 -9.78
N PRO A 120 -1.08 -1.50 -8.90
CA PRO A 120 0.34 -1.75 -9.11
C PRO A 120 0.62 -2.36 -10.48
N TYR A 121 1.71 -1.92 -11.10
CA TYR A 121 2.05 -2.30 -12.46
C TYR A 121 2.33 -3.80 -12.59
N ASN A 122 1.69 -4.41 -13.57
CA ASN A 122 2.17 -5.60 -14.25
C ASN A 122 1.77 -5.55 -15.72
N GLU A 123 2.61 -6.05 -16.59
CA GLU A 123 2.42 -5.98 -18.03
C GLU A 123 1.13 -6.67 -18.51
N PRO A 124 0.74 -7.87 -18.02
CA PRO A 124 -0.53 -8.49 -18.38
C PRO A 124 -1.76 -7.63 -18.05
N MET A 125 -1.74 -6.92 -16.92
CA MET A 125 -2.83 -6.02 -16.51
C MET A 125 -2.93 -4.82 -17.47
N LEU A 126 -1.80 -4.20 -17.78
CA LEU A 126 -1.77 -3.08 -18.73
C LEU A 126 -2.35 -3.50 -20.09
N ARG A 127 -1.91 -4.63 -20.64
CA ARG A 127 -2.42 -5.16 -21.92
C ARG A 127 -3.92 -5.44 -21.88
N LEU A 128 -4.39 -6.06 -20.79
CA LEU A 128 -5.81 -6.35 -20.62
C LEU A 128 -6.64 -5.07 -20.62
N LEU A 129 -6.32 -4.11 -19.77
CA LEU A 129 -7.08 -2.87 -19.63
C LEU A 129 -7.03 -2.02 -20.91
N SER A 130 -5.88 -2.00 -21.59
CA SER A 130 -5.73 -1.33 -22.90
C SER A 130 -6.56 -1.97 -24.03
N SER A 131 -6.98 -3.22 -23.87
CA SER A 131 -7.82 -3.90 -24.87
C SER A 131 -9.30 -3.55 -24.78
N PHE A 132 -9.72 -2.86 -23.73
CA PHE A 132 -11.13 -2.54 -23.50
C PHE A 132 -11.56 -1.30 -24.27
N HIS A 133 -12.65 -1.43 -25.02
CA HIS A 133 -13.26 -0.27 -25.67
C HIS A 133 -13.69 0.77 -24.65
N GLY A 134 -13.39 2.04 -24.92
CA GLY A 134 -13.73 3.13 -23.99
C GLY A 134 -12.86 3.23 -22.73
N VAL A 135 -11.75 2.48 -22.67
CA VAL A 135 -10.78 2.54 -21.58
C VAL A 135 -9.42 2.93 -22.14
N GLU A 136 -8.83 3.97 -21.57
CA GLU A 136 -7.44 4.36 -21.81
C GLU A 136 -6.61 3.87 -20.64
N ALA A 137 -5.59 3.03 -20.90
CA ALA A 137 -4.72 2.51 -19.85
C ALA A 137 -3.25 2.79 -20.19
N TRP A 138 -2.48 3.21 -19.17
CA TRP A 138 -1.06 3.52 -19.33
C TRP A 138 -0.27 3.21 -18.06
N LYS A 139 1.03 3.02 -18.24
CA LYS A 139 2.00 2.90 -17.16
C LYS A 139 2.46 4.28 -16.70
N THR A 140 2.54 4.49 -15.41
CA THR A 140 3.16 5.68 -14.81
C THR A 140 3.83 5.35 -13.48
N VAL A 141 4.47 6.34 -12.85
CA VAL A 141 5.09 6.22 -11.52
C VAL A 141 4.44 7.26 -10.62
N GLU A 142 3.76 6.80 -9.57
CA GLU A 142 3.13 7.68 -8.59
C GLU A 142 3.00 7.00 -7.23
N PRO A 143 2.84 7.75 -6.12
CA PRO A 143 2.54 7.17 -4.83
C PRO A 143 1.13 6.57 -4.83
N LEU A 144 0.96 5.39 -4.22
CA LEU A 144 -0.35 4.79 -4.02
C LEU A 144 -1.12 5.51 -2.90
N ASN A 145 -2.33 5.94 -3.21
CA ASN A 145 -3.22 6.57 -2.23
C ASN A 145 -4.04 5.51 -1.48
N PHE A 146 -3.54 5.01 -0.35
CA PHE A 146 -4.25 4.01 0.45
C PHE A 146 -5.61 4.48 0.97
N LYS A 147 -5.85 5.79 1.12
CA LYS A 147 -7.18 6.33 1.47
C LYS A 147 -8.20 6.15 0.34
N GLY A 148 -7.73 6.05 -0.91
CA GLY A 148 -8.55 5.76 -2.08
C GLY A 148 -8.66 4.28 -2.42
N GLN A 149 -8.30 3.38 -1.50
CA GLN A 149 -8.37 1.95 -1.72
C GLN A 149 -9.81 1.47 -1.86
N ILE A 150 -10.09 0.72 -2.93
CA ILE A 150 -11.38 0.10 -3.21
C ILE A 150 -11.39 -1.35 -2.76
N SER A 151 -10.29 -2.09 -2.97
CA SER A 151 -10.15 -3.46 -2.54
C SER A 151 -9.99 -3.55 -1.02
N SER A 152 -10.74 -4.44 -0.38
CA SER A 152 -10.80 -4.55 1.09
C SER A 152 -9.53 -5.12 1.75
N GLN A 153 -8.56 -5.64 1.00
CA GLN A 153 -7.36 -6.29 1.55
C GLN A 153 -6.17 -6.20 0.59
N ILE A 154 -5.09 -5.58 1.08
CA ILE A 154 -3.75 -5.71 0.51
C ILE A 154 -3.03 -6.72 1.40
N GLY A 155 -2.87 -7.96 0.93
CA GLY A 155 -2.01 -8.97 1.57
C GLY A 155 -2.69 -9.94 2.53
N HIS A 156 -3.56 -10.83 2.02
CA HIS A 156 -3.71 -12.15 2.62
C HIS A 156 -2.86 -13.16 1.85
N SER A 157 -1.68 -13.47 2.39
CA SER A 157 -1.08 -14.76 2.12
C SER A 157 -2.00 -15.81 2.73
N HIS A 158 -2.62 -16.63 1.91
CA HIS A 158 -3.28 -17.85 2.37
C HIS A 158 -2.21 -18.75 3.02
N HIS A 159 -2.13 -18.74 4.35
CA HIS A 159 -1.56 -19.84 5.07
C HIS A 159 -2.54 -21.02 4.90
N HIS A 160 -2.23 -21.92 4.00
CA HIS A 160 -2.74 -23.27 4.06
C HIS A 160 -2.14 -23.91 5.32
N ASP A 161 -2.97 -24.09 6.32
CA ASP A 161 -2.65 -24.88 7.49
C ASP A 161 -2.78 -26.36 7.08
N PRO A 162 -1.68 -27.14 7.00
CA PRO A 162 -1.75 -28.56 6.71
C PRO A 162 -1.78 -29.32 8.04
N GLY A 163 -2.95 -29.60 8.59
CA GLY A 163 -2.98 -30.51 9.72
C GLY A 163 -4.20 -30.45 10.61
N SER A 164 -5.24 -31.17 10.24
CA SER A 164 -6.09 -31.85 11.22
C SER A 164 -6.73 -33.08 10.56
N GLN A 165 -5.93 -34.12 10.40
CA GLN A 165 -6.46 -35.47 10.34
C GLN A 165 -6.57 -35.96 11.78
N GLU A 166 -7.73 -35.84 12.39
CA GLU A 166 -8.09 -36.71 13.52
C GLU A 166 -8.80 -37.93 12.99
N GLY A 167 -8.13 -39.05 13.19
CA GLY A 167 -8.61 -40.38 12.91
C GLY A 167 -9.80 -40.74 13.77
N ALA A 168 -10.84 -41.24 13.15
CA ALA A 168 -11.87 -42.04 13.82
C ALA A 168 -11.67 -43.49 13.40
N THR A 169 -11.38 -44.34 14.37
CA THR A 169 -11.48 -45.80 14.32
C THR A 169 -12.22 -46.28 15.57
N PRO A 170 -12.77 -47.44 15.57
CA PRO A 170 -13.77 -48.12 14.67
C PRO A 170 -15.15 -48.13 15.29
#